data_dc7b70f04ae9a50c18ef344e905107b9
#
_entry.id   dc7b70f04ae9a50c18ef344e905107b9
#
_cell.length_a   1.000
_cell.length_b   1.000
_cell.length_c   1.000
_cell.angle_alpha   90.00
_cell.angle_beta   90.00
_cell.angle_gamma   90.00
#
_symmetry.space_group_name_H-M   'P 1'
#
loop_
_entity.id
_entity.type
_entity.pdbx_description
1 polymer ?
#
loop_
_entity_poly.entity_id
_entity_poly.type
_entity_poly.pdbx_seq_one_letter_code
_entity_poly.pdbx_strand_id
1 'polypeptide(L)'
;MVVVTFRNRMAPGVDVQEYGQRVAKLFEIVAAMPGFLGIRSYESEDGERLSLIEFDAHESLDAWREQAEHRIAQELGKERYYSEYHLQICDLVRESHKEPQS
;
A
#
# COMPACT_ATOMS: atom_id res chain seq x y z
N MET A 1 1.93 13.00 10.11
CA MET A 1 1.88 12.15 8.90
C MET A 1 2.11 10.71 9.28
N VAL A 2 1.35 9.82 8.66
CA VAL A 2 1.46 8.38 8.89
C VAL A 2 2.09 7.74 7.66
N VAL A 3 3.08 6.89 7.87
CA VAL A 3 3.76 6.16 6.81
C VAL A 3 3.47 4.67 6.98
N VAL A 4 2.93 4.06 5.93
CA VAL A 4 2.62 2.63 5.92
C VAL A 4 3.62 1.93 5.02
N THR A 5 4.26 0.90 5.53
CA THR A 5 5.08 0.02 4.70
C THR A 5 4.39 -1.33 4.57
N PHE A 6 4.21 -1.77 3.34
CA PHE A 6 3.62 -3.06 3.06
C PHE A 6 4.59 -3.87 2.21
N ARG A 7 5.32 -4.78 2.86
CA ARG A 7 6.23 -5.69 2.18
C ARG A 7 5.53 -7.00 1.92
N ASN A 8 5.73 -7.55 0.75
CA ASN A 8 5.04 -8.78 0.39
C ASN A 8 5.79 -9.56 -0.67
N ARG A 9 5.46 -10.86 -0.75
CA ARG A 9 5.85 -11.75 -1.85
C ARG A 9 4.60 -12.39 -2.39
N MET A 10 4.50 -12.47 -3.71
CA MET A 10 3.33 -13.06 -4.37
C MET A 10 3.34 -14.57 -4.16
N ALA A 11 2.16 -15.13 -3.93
CA ALA A 11 2.00 -16.57 -3.85
C ALA A 11 2.17 -17.21 -5.23
N PRO A 12 2.71 -18.44 -5.30
CA PRO A 12 2.76 -19.16 -6.56
C PRO A 12 1.36 -19.36 -7.16
N GLY A 13 1.24 -19.19 -8.48
CA GLY A 13 -0.03 -19.44 -9.17
C GLY A 13 -1.07 -18.33 -9.05
N VAL A 14 -0.71 -17.17 -8.52
CA VAL A 14 -1.62 -16.02 -8.46
C VAL A 14 -2.01 -15.61 -9.88
N ASP A 15 -3.31 -15.33 -10.08
CA ASP A 15 -3.78 -14.71 -11.31
C ASP A 15 -3.32 -13.24 -11.31
N VAL A 16 -2.23 -12.99 -12.03
CA VAL A 16 -1.59 -11.67 -12.08
C VAL A 16 -2.52 -10.63 -12.69
N GLN A 17 -3.34 -11.02 -13.66
CA GLN A 17 -4.26 -10.09 -14.30
C GLN A 17 -5.38 -9.67 -13.35
N GLU A 18 -5.98 -10.61 -12.64
CA GLU A 18 -7.00 -10.31 -11.63
C GLU A 18 -6.43 -9.41 -10.53
N TYR A 19 -5.25 -9.77 -10.03
CA TYR A 19 -4.57 -8.99 -9.00
C TYR A 19 -4.34 -7.54 -9.47
N GLY A 20 -3.80 -7.37 -10.68
CA GLY A 20 -3.53 -6.06 -11.24
C GLY A 20 -4.78 -5.21 -11.40
N GLN A 21 -5.89 -5.82 -11.85
CA GLN A 21 -7.16 -5.12 -12.00
C GLN A 21 -7.70 -4.65 -10.64
N ARG A 22 -7.59 -5.50 -9.62
CA ARG A 22 -8.04 -5.14 -8.27
C ARG A 22 -7.20 -4.02 -7.67
N VAL A 23 -5.89 -4.09 -7.83
CA VAL A 23 -4.98 -3.04 -7.34
C VAL A 23 -5.26 -1.71 -8.03
N ALA A 24 -5.49 -1.72 -9.35
CA ALA A 24 -5.82 -0.51 -10.09
C ALA A 24 -7.11 0.14 -9.57
N LYS A 25 -8.12 -0.67 -9.28
CA LYS A 25 -9.38 -0.17 -8.72
C LYS A 25 -9.17 0.42 -7.33
N LEU A 26 -8.40 -0.25 -6.48
CA LEU A 26 -8.08 0.27 -5.16
C LEU A 26 -7.33 1.59 -5.22
N PHE A 27 -6.41 1.72 -6.16
CA PHE A 27 -5.66 2.95 -6.36
C PHE A 27 -6.58 4.11 -6.72
N GLU A 28 -7.55 3.89 -7.60
CA GLU A 28 -8.53 4.91 -7.95
C GLU A 28 -9.34 5.36 -6.73
N ILE A 29 -9.74 4.41 -5.89
CA ILE A 29 -10.54 4.72 -4.71
C ILE A 29 -9.71 5.52 -3.70
N VAL A 30 -8.51 5.05 -3.36
CA VAL A 30 -7.69 5.72 -2.35
C VAL A 30 -7.24 7.11 -2.78
N ALA A 31 -6.96 7.29 -4.07
CA ALA A 31 -6.53 8.58 -4.59
C ALA A 31 -7.60 9.67 -4.42
N ALA A 32 -8.86 9.29 -4.34
CA ALA A 32 -9.98 10.20 -4.13
C ALA A 32 -10.33 10.40 -2.65
N MET A 33 -9.70 9.67 -1.74
CA MET A 33 -10.01 9.76 -0.31
C MET A 33 -9.27 10.93 0.34
N PRO A 34 -9.94 11.66 1.26
CA PRO A 34 -9.27 12.74 1.99
C PRO A 34 -8.07 12.23 2.78
N GLY A 35 -6.98 12.98 2.76
CA GLY A 35 -5.79 12.68 3.54
C GLY A 35 -4.80 11.72 2.93
N PHE A 36 -5.12 11.12 1.79
CA PHE A 36 -4.16 10.31 1.05
C PHE A 36 -3.11 11.23 0.41
N LEU A 37 -1.83 10.97 0.68
CA LEU A 37 -0.73 11.80 0.18
C LEU A 37 0.01 11.17 -0.99
N GLY A 38 0.11 9.85 -1.04
CA GLY A 38 0.77 9.18 -2.15
C GLY A 38 1.12 7.73 -1.87
N ILE A 39 1.52 7.04 -2.92
CA ILE A 39 1.99 5.67 -2.85
C ILE A 39 3.14 5.49 -3.85
N ARG A 40 4.16 4.75 -3.42
CA ARG A 40 5.27 4.35 -4.28
C ARG A 40 5.55 2.88 -4.09
N SER A 41 5.96 2.23 -5.17
CA SER A 41 6.26 0.80 -5.14
C SER A 41 7.73 0.57 -5.49
N TYR A 42 8.34 -0.35 -4.75
CA TYR A 42 9.75 -0.72 -4.89
C TYR A 42 9.87 -2.23 -4.90
N GLU A 43 10.94 -2.74 -5.44
CA GLU A 43 11.23 -4.17 -5.42
C GLU A 43 12.70 -4.36 -5.06
N SER A 44 12.96 -5.24 -4.11
CA SER A 44 14.33 -5.57 -3.74
C SER A 44 14.93 -6.60 -4.69
N GLU A 45 16.25 -6.80 -4.60
CA GLU A 45 16.97 -7.73 -5.46
C GLU A 45 16.45 -9.16 -5.35
N ASP A 46 15.94 -9.53 -4.19
CA ASP A 46 15.44 -10.88 -3.93
C ASP A 46 13.96 -11.07 -4.31
N GLY A 47 13.34 -10.06 -4.90
CA GLY A 47 11.97 -10.14 -5.36
C GLY A 47 10.90 -9.70 -4.35
N GLU A 48 11.31 -9.33 -3.13
CA GLU A 48 10.35 -8.76 -2.17
C GLU A 48 9.87 -7.41 -2.68
N ARG A 49 8.56 -7.18 -2.61
CA ARG A 49 7.94 -5.93 -3.06
C ARG A 49 7.59 -5.07 -1.85
N LEU A 50 7.74 -3.77 -2.00
CA LEU A 50 7.39 -2.79 -0.97
C LEU A 50 6.47 -1.73 -1.55
N SER A 51 5.33 -1.53 -0.90
CA SER A 51 4.49 -0.36 -1.13
C SER A 51 4.69 0.60 0.03
N LEU A 52 5.09 1.82 -0.28
CA LEU A 52 5.25 2.90 0.69
C LEU A 52 4.08 3.86 0.51
N ILE A 53 3.24 3.96 1.53
CA ILE A 53 1.97 4.70 1.44
C ILE A 53 1.97 5.77 2.52
N GLU A 54 1.53 6.98 2.17
CA GLU A 54 1.51 8.10 3.09
C GLU A 54 0.12 8.68 3.23
N PHE A 55 -0.27 8.94 4.47
CA PHE A 55 -1.52 9.62 4.83
C PHE A 55 -1.23 10.78 5.77
N ASP A 56 -2.09 11.79 5.77
CA ASP A 56 -1.91 12.96 6.62
C ASP A 56 -2.15 12.65 8.10
N ALA A 57 -3.03 11.70 8.41
CA ALA A 57 -3.41 11.37 9.78
C ALA A 57 -3.90 9.92 9.88
N HIS A 58 -3.95 9.41 11.12
CA HIS A 58 -4.46 8.06 11.39
C HIS A 58 -5.91 7.90 10.97
N GLU A 59 -6.73 8.93 11.13
CA GLU A 59 -8.14 8.88 10.73
C GLU A 59 -8.30 8.60 9.25
N SER A 60 -7.44 9.20 8.43
CA SER A 60 -7.46 8.99 6.98
C SER A 60 -7.07 7.56 6.62
N LEU A 61 -6.05 7.02 7.28
CA LEU A 61 -5.66 5.63 7.12
C LEU A 61 -6.77 4.68 7.57
N ASP A 62 -7.39 4.95 8.72
CA ASP A 62 -8.47 4.11 9.24
C ASP A 62 -9.66 4.07 8.28
N ALA A 63 -10.04 5.22 7.72
CA ALA A 63 -11.11 5.26 6.72
C ALA A 63 -10.78 4.39 5.51
N TRP A 64 -9.53 4.41 5.05
CA TRP A 64 -9.08 3.57 3.94
C TRP A 64 -9.15 2.08 4.30
N ARG A 65 -8.68 1.72 5.50
CA ARG A 65 -8.70 0.33 5.96
C ARG A 65 -10.11 -0.23 6.07
N GLU A 66 -11.09 0.61 6.38
CA GLU A 66 -12.48 0.23 6.52
C GLU A 66 -13.28 0.29 5.22
N GLN A 67 -12.70 0.84 4.16
CA GLN A 67 -13.35 0.95 2.86
C GLN A 67 -13.66 -0.46 2.33
N ALA A 68 -14.88 -0.67 1.85
CA ALA A 68 -15.40 -2.00 1.53
C ALA A 68 -14.54 -2.76 0.52
N GLU A 69 -14.11 -2.11 -0.56
CA GLU A 69 -13.30 -2.78 -1.58
C GLU A 69 -11.92 -3.14 -1.04
N HIS A 70 -11.35 -2.28 -0.18
CA HIS A 70 -10.06 -2.56 0.45
C HIS A 70 -10.17 -3.74 1.42
N ARG A 71 -11.26 -3.85 2.14
CA ARG A 71 -11.48 -4.99 3.03
C ARG A 71 -11.54 -6.31 2.26
N ILE A 72 -12.22 -6.31 1.12
CA ILE A 72 -12.26 -7.48 0.24
C ILE A 72 -10.84 -7.82 -0.23
N ALA A 73 -10.07 -6.82 -0.65
CA ALA A 73 -8.70 -7.03 -1.10
C ALA A 73 -7.80 -7.56 0.02
N GLN A 74 -7.97 -7.08 1.26
CA GLN A 74 -7.22 -7.58 2.42
C GLN A 74 -7.48 -9.07 2.64
N GLU A 75 -8.74 -9.50 2.59
CA GLU A 75 -9.07 -10.91 2.76
C GLU A 75 -8.49 -11.76 1.62
N LEU A 76 -8.61 -11.31 0.39
CA LEU A 76 -8.03 -12.03 -0.76
C LEU A 76 -6.50 -12.07 -0.68
N GLY A 77 -5.87 -11.00 -0.18
CA GLY A 77 -4.44 -10.97 0.03
C GLY A 77 -3.97 -12.05 0.99
N LYS A 78 -4.66 -12.17 2.13
CA LYS A 78 -4.34 -13.19 3.13
C LYS A 78 -4.56 -14.60 2.59
N GLU A 79 -5.64 -14.81 1.85
CA GLU A 79 -6.03 -16.14 1.38
C GLU A 79 -5.32 -16.58 0.12
N ARG A 80 -5.06 -15.67 -0.84
CA ARG A 80 -4.69 -16.06 -2.19
C ARG A 80 -3.49 -15.34 -2.78
N TYR A 81 -3.31 -14.03 -2.49
CA TYR A 81 -2.36 -13.22 -3.24
C TYR A 81 -0.92 -13.33 -2.75
N TYR A 82 -0.72 -13.42 -1.45
CA TYR A 82 0.63 -13.32 -0.87
C TYR A 82 1.05 -14.61 -0.18
N SER A 83 2.29 -15.05 -0.45
CA SER A 83 2.90 -16.13 0.33
C SER A 83 3.37 -15.62 1.70
N GLU A 84 3.74 -14.35 1.77
CA GLU A 84 4.05 -13.68 3.03
C GLU A 84 3.85 -12.18 2.89
N TYR A 85 3.58 -11.51 4.00
CA TYR A 85 3.54 -10.05 4.02
C TYR A 85 3.88 -9.52 5.42
N HIS A 86 4.39 -8.28 5.43
CA HIS A 86 4.61 -7.51 6.65
C HIS A 86 4.00 -6.13 6.47
N LEU A 87 3.05 -5.79 7.32
CA LEU A 87 2.40 -4.48 7.32
C LEU A 87 2.88 -3.70 8.53
N GLN A 88 3.43 -2.51 8.31
CA GLN A 88 3.90 -1.63 9.38
C GLN A 88 3.25 -0.28 9.22
N ILE A 89 2.73 0.26 10.33
CA ILE A 89 2.13 1.58 10.37
C ILE A 89 3.00 2.41 11.30
N CYS A 90 3.56 3.50 10.78
CA CYS A 90 4.56 4.30 11.48
C CYS A 90 4.15 5.75 11.52
N ASP A 91 4.45 6.40 12.64
CA ASP A 91 4.35 7.85 12.72
C ASP A 91 5.64 8.48 12.21
N LEU A 92 5.52 9.47 11.36
CA LEU A 92 6.69 10.22 10.91
C LEU A 92 7.14 11.13 12.02
N VAL A 93 8.36 10.92 12.53
CA VAL A 93 8.92 11.71 13.63
C VAL A 93 9.63 12.93 13.12
N ARG A 94 10.40 12.79 12.04
CA ARG A 94 11.17 13.89 11.48
C ARG A 94 11.46 13.60 10.01
N GLU A 95 11.49 14.65 9.22
CA GLU A 95 11.76 14.56 7.79
C GLU A 95 12.71 15.67 7.36
N SER A 96 13.59 15.35 6.44
CA SER A 96 14.38 16.34 5.75
C SER A 96 14.58 15.89 4.30
N HIS A 97 14.59 16.82 3.40
CA HIS A 97 14.85 16.52 2.00
C HIS A 97 15.53 17.71 1.33
N LYS A 98 16.15 17.43 0.19
CA LYS A 98 16.82 18.44 -0.62
C LYS A 98 16.10 18.48 -1.97
N GLU A 99 15.66 19.68 -2.36
CA GLU A 99 15.05 19.85 -3.66
C GLU A 99 16.12 19.82 -4.76
N PRO A 100 15.80 19.27 -5.93
CA PRO A 100 16.74 19.28 -7.04
C PRO A 100 17.01 20.72 -7.48
N GLN A 101 18.26 21.00 -7.79
CA GLN A 101 18.64 22.31 -8.34
C GLN A 101 18.28 22.34 -9.82
N SER A 102 17.62 23.41 -10.24
CA SER A 102 17.28 23.64 -11.63
C SER A 102 18.47 24.17 -12.43
#